data_5744584051906d02fd6a092026ae8f68
#
_entry.id   5744584051906d02fd6a092026ae8f68
#
_cell.length_a   1.000
_cell.length_b   1.000
_cell.length_c   1.000
_cell.angle_alpha   90.00
_cell.angle_beta   90.00
_cell.angle_gamma   90.00
#
_symmetry.space_group_name_H-M   'P 1'
#
loop_
_entity.id
_entity.type
_entity.pdbx_description
1 polymer ?
#
loop_
_entity_poly.entity_id
_entity_poly.type
_entity_poly.pdbx_seq_one_letter_code
_entity_poly.pdbx_strand_id
1 'polypeptide(L)'
;MKHHYHNPVPVKSNAGTAASGGPVEQRSTARSAAARRRRRTLLLTLFLIGAAILAAAPRATSQAMTKGIMSPPSNIRPPYLQNVGIEQHLDGQVPPDLTFVDDSGRTVKLGDYFGKKPLILNLVYYNCTMLCGEVLSGLTGSMKMVKFDIGNEFDVLTVSFNPNETPAIAAAKKQDYLKRYGRASAASGWHFLTGPAESINALTKAVGFQYQYDPKINQYAHATALMVLTPQGRISRYFYGVDYPPKDLRMGLVEASQGRIGNAVDQVLLYCYHYDPATGKYGAIVSNILRLGAGLTILMLGLLLFILFRLEKLAPPRRTLESIPGQVGPGQAGSGPARYVR
;
A
#
# COMPACT_ATOMS: atom_id res chain seq x y z
N MET A 1 -26.59 90.73 30.84
CA MET A 1 -27.48 90.75 32.05
C MET A 1 -27.02 89.65 32.99
N LYS A 2 -26.63 90.07 34.17
CA LYS A 2 -26.68 89.45 35.51
C LYS A 2 -25.96 88.14 35.70
N HIS A 3 -24.80 88.13 36.37
CA HIS A 3 -24.63 88.06 37.85
C HIS A 3 -25.10 86.70 38.43
N HIS A 4 -24.38 85.93 39.22
CA HIS A 4 -23.65 86.21 40.48
C HIS A 4 -22.81 84.94 40.84
N TYR A 5 -21.57 85.10 41.30
CA TYR A 5 -21.09 85.06 42.71
C TYR A 5 -21.35 83.75 43.48
N HIS A 6 -20.46 83.17 44.05
CA HIS A 6 -19.54 83.27 45.22
C HIS A 6 -19.41 81.88 45.76
N ASN A 7 -18.50 81.41 46.42
CA ASN A 7 -17.26 81.70 47.09
C ASN A 7 -16.75 80.37 47.74
N PRO A 8 -15.58 80.40 48.31
CA PRO A 8 -14.84 79.15 48.54
C PRO A 8 -14.83 78.69 50.02
N VAL A 9 -13.94 77.65 50.33
CA VAL A 9 -13.38 77.32 51.65
C VAL A 9 -13.85 75.98 52.20
N PRO A 10 -13.06 75.23 52.97
CA PRO A 10 -11.60 75.26 53.21
C PRO A 10 -10.93 73.83 53.11
N VAL A 11 -9.64 73.90 53.08
CA VAL A 11 -8.67 72.83 53.34
C VAL A 11 -8.83 72.22 54.75
N LYS A 12 -8.83 70.88 54.83
CA LYS A 12 -8.41 70.22 56.04
C LYS A 12 -7.44 69.12 55.67
N SER A 13 -6.22 69.30 56.04
CA SER A 13 -5.17 68.29 56.19
C SER A 13 -5.61 67.21 57.16
N ASN A 14 -5.43 66.01 56.84
CA ASN A 14 -5.17 64.96 57.84
C ASN A 14 -4.20 63.89 57.35
N ALA A 15 -3.26 63.76 58.21
CA ALA A 15 -2.13 62.79 58.11
C ALA A 15 -2.55 61.35 58.20
N GLY A 16 -1.75 60.56 57.55
CA GLY A 16 -1.31 59.29 57.99
C GLY A 16 -2.35 58.19 58.20
N THR A 17 -2.22 57.15 57.37
CA THR A 17 -2.13 55.74 57.91
C THR A 17 -1.63 54.83 56.84
N ALA A 18 -0.57 54.17 57.16
CA ALA A 18 -0.06 53.06 56.45
C ALA A 18 -1.13 51.91 56.41
N ALA A 19 -1.64 51.56 55.25
CA ALA A 19 -2.54 50.42 55.11
C ALA A 19 -1.70 49.26 54.58
N SER A 20 -1.52 48.31 55.46
CA SER A 20 -1.06 46.92 55.27
C SER A 20 -1.64 46.29 54.00
N GLY A 21 -0.81 45.83 53.08
CA GLY A 21 -1.22 45.06 51.95
C GLY A 21 -1.99 43.78 52.37
N GLY A 22 -3.28 43.81 52.08
CA GLY A 22 -4.20 42.74 52.50
C GLY A 22 -4.10 41.49 51.66
N PRO A 23 -4.71 40.39 52.09
CA PRO A 23 -4.52 39.00 51.60
C PRO A 23 -5.16 38.70 50.26
N VAL A 24 -5.45 39.68 49.43
CA VAL A 24 -6.13 39.49 48.11
C VAL A 24 -5.19 39.00 47.03
N GLU A 25 -3.90 39.36 47.07
CA GLU A 25 -2.91 39.00 46.03
C GLU A 25 -2.43 37.55 46.15
N GLN A 26 -2.32 37.03 47.38
CA GLN A 26 -1.99 35.61 47.58
C GLN A 26 -3.11 34.64 47.17
N ARG A 27 -4.38 35.07 47.14
CA ARG A 27 -5.50 34.24 46.71
C ARG A 27 -5.57 34.09 45.18
N SER A 28 -5.11 35.04 44.39
CA SER A 28 -5.15 34.98 42.92
C SER A 28 -4.08 34.05 42.38
N THR A 29 -2.89 34.06 42.93
CA THR A 29 -1.79 33.17 42.53
C THR A 29 -2.04 31.70 42.91
N ALA A 30 -2.63 31.46 44.08
CA ALA A 30 -3.03 30.13 44.53
C ALA A 30 -4.14 29.51 43.66
N ARG A 31 -5.13 30.32 43.23
CA ARG A 31 -6.19 29.85 42.31
C ARG A 31 -5.65 29.51 40.92
N SER A 32 -4.72 30.25 40.39
CA SER A 32 -4.10 30.00 39.08
C SER A 32 -3.20 28.75 39.10
N ALA A 33 -2.51 28.50 40.22
CA ALA A 33 -1.70 27.30 40.43
C ALA A 33 -2.57 26.03 40.58
N ALA A 34 -3.68 26.12 41.32
CA ALA A 34 -4.64 25.05 41.50
C ALA A 34 -5.35 24.69 40.17
N ALA A 35 -5.72 25.67 39.36
CA ALA A 35 -6.34 25.50 38.04
C ALA A 35 -5.35 24.77 37.08
N ARG A 36 -4.07 25.17 37.08
CA ARG A 36 -3.02 24.51 36.30
C ARG A 36 -2.77 23.07 36.75
N ARG A 37 -2.81 22.81 38.04
CA ARG A 37 -2.67 21.44 38.61
C ARG A 37 -3.86 20.58 38.22
N ARG A 38 -5.09 21.06 38.28
CA ARG A 38 -6.30 20.36 37.82
C ARG A 38 -6.26 20.05 36.31
N ARG A 39 -5.82 20.98 35.48
CA ARG A 39 -5.69 20.78 34.04
C ARG A 39 -4.65 19.68 33.71
N ARG A 40 -3.53 19.65 34.44
CA ARG A 40 -2.49 18.62 34.26
C ARG A 40 -2.96 17.22 34.70
N THR A 41 -3.67 17.13 35.81
CA THR A 41 -4.25 15.84 36.25
C THR A 41 -5.32 15.36 35.27
N LEU A 42 -6.16 16.26 34.76
CA LEU A 42 -7.18 15.92 33.76
C LEU A 42 -6.57 15.38 32.43
N LEU A 43 -5.51 15.99 31.95
CA LEU A 43 -4.80 15.56 30.75
C LEU A 43 -4.08 14.22 30.95
N LEU A 44 -3.48 14.01 32.13
CA LEU A 44 -2.86 12.72 32.48
C LEU A 44 -3.88 11.60 32.65
N THR A 45 -5.03 11.89 33.26
CA THR A 45 -6.10 10.88 33.37
C THR A 45 -6.73 10.56 32.01
N LEU A 46 -6.95 11.55 31.12
CA LEU A 46 -7.43 11.31 29.77
C LEU A 46 -6.43 10.49 28.93
N PHE A 47 -5.13 10.75 29.10
CA PHE A 47 -4.09 9.97 28.43
C PHE A 47 -4.03 8.52 28.94
N LEU A 48 -4.12 8.32 30.26
CA LEU A 48 -4.15 6.99 30.87
C LEU A 48 -5.42 6.22 30.51
N ILE A 49 -6.57 6.90 30.45
CA ILE A 49 -7.84 6.30 29.99
C ILE A 49 -7.74 5.93 28.51
N GLY A 50 -7.18 6.80 27.65
CA GLY A 50 -6.95 6.51 26.25
C GLY A 50 -6.01 5.31 26.03
N ALA A 51 -4.93 5.24 26.79
CA ALA A 51 -3.99 4.11 26.77
C ALA A 51 -4.64 2.80 27.29
N ALA A 52 -5.46 2.90 28.34
CA ALA A 52 -6.20 1.76 28.88
C ALA A 52 -7.28 1.26 27.92
N ILE A 53 -7.99 2.15 27.23
CA ILE A 53 -8.96 1.79 26.17
C ILE A 53 -8.26 1.11 25.00
N LEU A 54 -7.08 1.60 24.61
CA LEU A 54 -6.28 0.99 23.52
C LEU A 54 -5.72 -0.39 23.94
N ALA A 55 -5.38 -0.58 25.20
CA ALA A 55 -4.90 -1.84 25.74
C ALA A 55 -6.04 -2.84 26.04
N ALA A 56 -7.22 -2.33 26.39
CA ALA A 56 -8.41 -3.09 26.68
C ALA A 56 -9.35 -3.27 25.49
N ALA A 57 -8.97 -2.77 24.29
CA ALA A 57 -9.73 -3.00 23.07
C ALA A 57 -9.91 -4.53 22.95
N PRO A 58 -11.12 -5.08 23.12
CA PRO A 58 -11.34 -6.50 22.96
C PRO A 58 -10.83 -6.84 21.57
N ARG A 59 -10.03 -7.89 21.49
CA ARG A 59 -9.77 -8.52 20.20
C ARG A 59 -11.14 -8.83 19.65
N ALA A 60 -11.66 -7.95 18.78
CA ALA A 60 -12.91 -8.18 18.09
C ALA A 60 -12.69 -9.43 17.25
N THR A 61 -12.95 -10.57 17.85
CA THR A 61 -13.25 -11.77 17.12
C THR A 61 -14.57 -11.47 16.42
N SER A 62 -14.50 -11.13 15.14
CA SER A 62 -15.69 -11.01 14.29
C SER A 62 -16.26 -12.41 14.08
N GLN A 63 -16.79 -13.01 15.15
CA GLN A 63 -17.44 -14.32 15.17
C GLN A 63 -18.89 -14.20 15.64
N ALA A 64 -19.56 -13.13 15.31
CA ALA A 64 -20.99 -13.07 15.56
C ALA A 64 -21.72 -12.65 14.30
N MET A 65 -22.46 -13.60 13.81
CA MET A 65 -23.55 -13.58 12.84
C MET A 65 -23.25 -14.19 11.47
N THR A 66 -23.11 -15.51 11.45
CA THR A 66 -23.74 -16.35 10.42
C THR A 66 -23.89 -17.78 10.94
N LYS A 67 -24.85 -18.01 11.84
CA LYS A 67 -25.47 -19.32 11.98
C LYS A 67 -26.29 -19.55 10.71
N GLY A 68 -25.76 -20.31 9.77
CA GLY A 68 -26.61 -20.71 8.65
C GLY A 68 -25.94 -21.34 7.44
N ILE A 69 -24.63 -21.15 7.23
CA ILE A 69 -23.91 -21.91 6.20
C ILE A 69 -22.52 -22.18 6.79
N MET A 70 -22.25 -23.42 7.17
CA MET A 70 -20.93 -23.83 7.61
C MET A 70 -19.98 -23.81 6.42
N SER A 71 -19.45 -22.64 6.10
CA SER A 71 -18.21 -22.56 5.34
C SER A 71 -17.11 -23.13 6.24
N PRO A 72 -16.26 -24.04 5.75
CA PRO A 72 -15.13 -24.52 6.52
C PRO A 72 -14.31 -23.33 7.02
N PRO A 73 -13.67 -23.44 8.21
CA PRO A 73 -12.82 -22.37 8.72
C PRO A 73 -11.84 -21.93 7.64
N SER A 74 -11.68 -20.62 7.43
CA SER A 74 -10.84 -20.04 6.38
C SER A 74 -9.34 -20.39 6.48
N ASN A 75 -8.94 -21.08 7.54
CA ASN A 75 -7.59 -21.59 7.76
C ASN A 75 -7.39 -23.03 7.25
N ILE A 76 -8.43 -23.72 6.79
CA ILE A 76 -8.32 -25.05 6.22
C ILE A 76 -8.43 -24.92 4.70
N ARG A 77 -7.32 -25.10 3.98
CA ARG A 77 -7.37 -25.24 2.53
C ARG A 77 -8.21 -26.48 2.18
N PRO A 78 -9.25 -26.35 1.36
CA PRO A 78 -9.96 -27.50 0.85
C PRO A 78 -8.99 -28.52 0.24
N PRO A 79 -9.25 -29.83 0.32
CA PRO A 79 -8.32 -30.86 -0.18
C PRO A 79 -7.89 -30.65 -1.65
N TYR A 80 -8.79 -30.11 -2.49
CA TYR A 80 -8.53 -29.83 -3.92
C TYR A 80 -7.64 -28.57 -4.15
N LEU A 81 -7.34 -27.79 -3.11
CA LEU A 81 -6.43 -26.64 -3.20
C LEU A 81 -5.09 -26.85 -2.47
N GLN A 82 -4.88 -28.00 -1.84
CA GLN A 82 -3.65 -28.25 -1.07
C GLN A 82 -2.39 -28.19 -1.93
N ASN A 83 -2.50 -28.65 -3.18
CA ASN A 83 -1.39 -28.71 -4.15
C ASN A 83 -1.57 -27.68 -5.27
N VAL A 84 -2.20 -26.53 -4.97
CA VAL A 84 -2.40 -25.45 -5.93
C VAL A 84 -1.61 -24.24 -5.49
N GLY A 85 -0.75 -23.71 -6.36
CA GLY A 85 0.08 -22.57 -6.01
C GLY A 85 1.11 -22.22 -7.08
N ILE A 86 1.96 -21.28 -6.78
CA ILE A 86 3.12 -20.93 -7.59
C ILE A 86 4.30 -20.77 -6.64
N GLU A 87 5.30 -21.58 -6.85
CA GLU A 87 6.60 -21.46 -6.22
C GLU A 87 7.55 -20.72 -7.15
N GLN A 88 8.20 -19.66 -6.67
CA GLN A 88 9.09 -18.88 -7.53
C GLN A 88 10.42 -19.59 -7.72
N HIS A 89 10.74 -19.89 -8.96
CA HIS A 89 12.05 -20.42 -9.37
C HIS A 89 12.83 -19.35 -10.13
N LEU A 90 13.05 -18.17 -9.50
CA LEU A 90 13.83 -17.09 -10.11
C LEU A 90 15.22 -17.59 -10.50
N ASP A 91 15.68 -17.12 -11.67
CA ASP A 91 16.92 -17.57 -12.31
C ASP A 91 16.90 -19.04 -12.76
N GLY A 92 15.80 -19.74 -12.56
CA GLY A 92 15.61 -21.11 -13.04
C GLY A 92 15.58 -21.15 -14.58
N GLN A 93 16.20 -22.19 -15.13
CA GLN A 93 16.19 -22.43 -16.58
C GLN A 93 14.92 -23.17 -16.97
N VAL A 94 14.13 -22.59 -17.88
CA VAL A 94 13.07 -23.33 -18.56
C VAL A 94 13.71 -24.33 -19.53
N PRO A 95 13.41 -25.64 -19.43
CA PRO A 95 14.08 -26.65 -20.25
C PRO A 95 13.83 -26.45 -21.76
N PRO A 96 14.86 -26.23 -22.57
CA PRO A 96 14.70 -25.86 -23.97
C PRO A 96 14.24 -27.04 -24.84
N ASP A 97 14.52 -28.28 -24.40
CA ASP A 97 14.26 -29.49 -25.18
C ASP A 97 12.84 -30.03 -25.07
N LEU A 98 11.99 -29.40 -24.22
CA LEU A 98 10.60 -29.82 -24.09
C LEU A 98 9.84 -29.61 -25.39
N THR A 99 9.15 -30.68 -25.82
CA THR A 99 8.45 -30.74 -27.10
C THR A 99 6.97 -30.41 -26.93
N PHE A 100 6.46 -29.50 -27.74
CA PHE A 100 5.07 -29.09 -27.81
C PHE A 100 4.57 -29.11 -29.26
N VAL A 101 3.29 -28.83 -29.46
CA VAL A 101 2.68 -28.69 -30.78
C VAL A 101 2.13 -27.25 -30.90
N ASP A 102 2.51 -26.54 -31.93
CA ASP A 102 2.05 -25.17 -32.17
C ASP A 102 0.60 -25.14 -32.76
N ASP A 103 0.07 -23.95 -32.87
CA ASP A 103 -1.26 -23.68 -33.41
C ASP A 103 -1.43 -24.10 -34.89
N SER A 104 -0.35 -24.37 -35.59
CA SER A 104 -0.38 -24.92 -36.97
C SER A 104 -0.25 -26.47 -37.02
N GLY A 105 -0.12 -27.12 -35.87
CA GLY A 105 0.07 -28.58 -35.77
C GLY A 105 1.52 -29.04 -35.92
N ARG A 106 2.50 -28.15 -35.95
CA ARG A 106 3.92 -28.49 -36.04
C ARG A 106 4.48 -28.81 -34.65
N THR A 107 5.29 -29.84 -34.61
CA THR A 107 6.08 -30.13 -33.41
C THR A 107 7.22 -29.13 -33.27
N VAL A 108 7.33 -28.48 -32.12
CA VAL A 108 8.32 -27.44 -31.81
C VAL A 108 8.98 -27.75 -30.46
N LYS A 109 10.19 -27.23 -30.26
CA LYS A 109 10.86 -27.22 -28.95
C LYS A 109 10.70 -25.87 -28.32
N LEU A 110 10.65 -25.79 -26.99
CA LEU A 110 10.62 -24.49 -26.29
C LEU A 110 11.85 -23.64 -26.60
N GLY A 111 12.99 -24.25 -26.76
CA GLY A 111 14.25 -23.61 -27.17
C GLY A 111 14.19 -22.86 -28.49
N ASP A 112 13.27 -23.23 -29.41
CA ASP A 112 13.10 -22.54 -30.69
C ASP A 112 12.64 -21.10 -30.53
N TYR A 113 12.04 -20.77 -29.36
CA TYR A 113 11.57 -19.43 -29.02
C TYR A 113 12.60 -18.62 -28.23
N PHE A 114 13.72 -19.21 -27.84
CA PHE A 114 14.76 -18.53 -27.06
C PHE A 114 15.81 -17.87 -27.97
N GLY A 115 16.64 -17.01 -27.38
CA GLY A 115 17.88 -16.52 -27.99
C GLY A 115 17.85 -15.07 -28.50
N LYS A 116 16.68 -14.48 -28.78
CA LYS A 116 16.61 -13.16 -29.42
C LYS A 116 15.99 -12.08 -28.53
N LYS A 117 14.88 -12.36 -27.91
CA LYS A 117 14.03 -11.40 -27.21
C LYS A 117 13.58 -11.97 -25.87
N PRO A 118 13.23 -11.11 -24.89
CA PRO A 118 12.55 -11.57 -23.69
C PRO A 118 11.19 -12.17 -24.06
N LEU A 119 10.73 -13.08 -23.24
CA LEU A 119 9.53 -13.86 -23.48
C LEU A 119 8.56 -13.71 -22.32
N ILE A 120 7.28 -13.57 -22.60
CA ILE A 120 6.23 -13.77 -21.61
C ILE A 120 5.72 -15.19 -21.73
N LEU A 121 5.93 -16.00 -20.70
CA LEU A 121 5.35 -17.34 -20.60
C LEU A 121 4.06 -17.27 -19.78
N ASN A 122 2.98 -17.78 -20.36
CA ASN A 122 1.67 -17.83 -19.75
C ASN A 122 1.12 -19.25 -19.79
N LEU A 123 0.75 -19.79 -18.62
CA LEU A 123 0.16 -21.12 -18.49
C LEU A 123 -1.35 -21.02 -18.27
N VAL A 124 -2.12 -21.56 -19.20
CA VAL A 124 -3.58 -21.55 -19.18
C VAL A 124 -4.11 -22.91 -19.67
N TYR A 125 -5.41 -23.12 -19.66
CA TYR A 125 -6.05 -24.09 -20.56
C TYR A 125 -7.15 -23.39 -21.35
N TYR A 126 -7.26 -23.70 -22.63
CA TYR A 126 -8.02 -22.88 -23.58
C TYR A 126 -9.54 -23.00 -23.41
N ASN A 127 -10.03 -24.16 -22.96
CA ASN A 127 -11.45 -24.41 -22.71
C ASN A 127 -11.91 -24.04 -21.30
N CYS A 128 -11.12 -23.24 -20.57
CA CYS A 128 -11.49 -22.74 -19.26
C CYS A 128 -12.72 -21.82 -19.36
N THR A 129 -13.73 -22.11 -18.57
CA THR A 129 -14.94 -21.29 -18.46
C THR A 129 -14.87 -20.23 -17.37
N MET A 130 -13.75 -20.15 -16.62
CA MET A 130 -13.56 -19.29 -15.46
C MET A 130 -12.46 -18.22 -15.69
N LEU A 131 -11.31 -18.39 -15.02
CA LEU A 131 -10.30 -17.33 -14.90
C LEU A 131 -9.29 -17.25 -16.05
N CYS A 132 -9.09 -18.31 -16.84
CA CYS A 132 -8.06 -18.26 -17.89
C CYS A 132 -8.36 -17.23 -18.98
N GLY A 133 -9.64 -16.99 -19.26
CA GLY A 133 -10.08 -15.90 -20.14
C GLY A 133 -9.71 -14.52 -19.59
N GLU A 134 -9.83 -14.32 -18.29
CA GLU A 134 -9.46 -13.07 -17.62
C GLU A 134 -7.95 -12.85 -17.63
N VAL A 135 -7.16 -13.90 -17.39
CA VAL A 135 -5.67 -13.84 -17.46
C VAL A 135 -5.23 -13.37 -18.85
N LEU A 136 -5.72 -14.01 -19.92
CA LEU A 136 -5.37 -13.63 -21.29
C LEU A 136 -5.92 -12.24 -21.67
N SER A 137 -7.10 -11.86 -21.18
CA SER A 137 -7.69 -10.54 -21.42
C SER A 137 -6.91 -9.44 -20.70
N GLY A 138 -6.54 -9.66 -19.44
CA GLY A 138 -5.71 -8.74 -18.66
C GLY A 138 -4.32 -8.57 -19.28
N LEU A 139 -3.68 -9.67 -19.68
CA LEU A 139 -2.41 -9.61 -20.40
C LEU A 139 -2.53 -8.82 -21.71
N THR A 140 -3.56 -9.10 -22.51
CA THR A 140 -3.82 -8.39 -23.78
C THR A 140 -4.02 -6.89 -23.54
N GLY A 141 -4.82 -6.53 -22.53
CA GLY A 141 -5.05 -5.14 -22.15
C GLY A 141 -3.77 -4.42 -21.77
N SER A 142 -2.95 -5.04 -20.93
CA SER A 142 -1.67 -4.50 -20.49
C SER A 142 -0.70 -4.31 -21.65
N MET A 143 -0.55 -5.31 -22.52
CA MET A 143 0.33 -5.24 -23.68
C MET A 143 -0.11 -4.17 -24.70
N LYS A 144 -1.40 -3.90 -24.82
CA LYS A 144 -1.90 -2.79 -25.68
C LYS A 144 -1.45 -1.41 -25.20
N MET A 145 -1.30 -1.26 -23.88
CA MET A 145 -0.89 0.00 -23.25
C MET A 145 0.63 0.19 -23.23
N VAL A 146 1.39 -0.89 -23.37
CA VAL A 146 2.85 -0.83 -23.45
C VAL A 146 3.25 -0.37 -24.86
N LYS A 147 4.27 0.51 -24.96
CA LYS A 147 4.84 0.97 -26.25
C LYS A 147 5.78 -0.05 -26.90
N PHE A 148 5.66 -1.32 -26.55
CA PHE A 148 6.39 -2.44 -27.15
C PHE A 148 5.39 -3.30 -27.90
N ASP A 149 5.82 -3.91 -29.00
CA ASP A 149 5.00 -4.76 -29.82
C ASP A 149 5.43 -6.22 -29.70
N ILE A 150 4.43 -7.08 -29.54
CA ILE A 150 4.65 -8.53 -29.66
C ILE A 150 5.20 -8.83 -31.06
N GLY A 151 6.23 -9.63 -31.12
CA GLY A 151 6.92 -9.98 -32.35
C GLY A 151 8.09 -9.06 -32.68
N ASN A 152 8.16 -7.86 -32.09
CA ASN A 152 9.27 -6.92 -32.30
C ASN A 152 10.20 -6.90 -31.06
N GLU A 153 9.77 -6.35 -29.95
CA GLU A 153 10.59 -6.20 -28.74
C GLU A 153 10.52 -7.40 -27.82
N PHE A 154 9.44 -8.18 -27.85
CA PHE A 154 9.25 -9.37 -27.05
C PHE A 154 8.31 -10.36 -27.73
N ASP A 155 8.35 -11.62 -27.31
CA ASP A 155 7.41 -12.63 -27.76
C ASP A 155 6.55 -13.12 -26.59
N VAL A 156 5.41 -13.74 -26.90
CA VAL A 156 4.51 -14.32 -25.91
C VAL A 156 4.29 -15.79 -26.22
N LEU A 157 4.47 -16.63 -25.22
CA LEU A 157 4.27 -18.05 -25.28
C LEU A 157 3.12 -18.44 -24.35
N THR A 158 1.98 -18.76 -24.92
CA THR A 158 0.80 -19.25 -24.23
C THR A 158 0.73 -20.75 -24.35
N VAL A 159 0.90 -21.47 -23.26
CA VAL A 159 0.97 -22.94 -23.26
C VAL A 159 -0.23 -23.50 -22.50
N SER A 160 -0.96 -24.40 -23.14
CA SER A 160 -1.99 -25.15 -22.44
C SER A 160 -1.37 -26.19 -21.50
N PHE A 161 -1.81 -26.18 -20.24
CA PHE A 161 -1.44 -27.24 -19.31
C PHE A 161 -2.47 -28.41 -19.25
N ASN A 162 -3.49 -28.37 -20.12
CA ASN A 162 -4.42 -29.49 -20.30
C ASN A 162 -3.95 -30.39 -21.46
N PRO A 163 -3.51 -31.61 -21.20
CA PRO A 163 -2.98 -32.49 -22.25
C PRO A 163 -4.05 -32.96 -23.25
N ASN A 164 -5.33 -32.72 -22.98
CA ASN A 164 -6.43 -33.10 -23.87
C ASN A 164 -6.80 -32.01 -24.88
N GLU A 165 -6.15 -30.83 -24.82
CA GLU A 165 -6.39 -29.80 -25.80
C GLU A 165 -5.61 -29.96 -27.07
N THR A 166 -6.21 -29.54 -28.19
CA THR A 166 -5.68 -29.77 -29.53
C THR A 166 -5.12 -28.48 -30.15
N PRO A 167 -4.24 -28.60 -31.15
CA PRO A 167 -3.75 -27.46 -31.91
C PRO A 167 -4.86 -26.62 -32.56
N ALA A 168 -5.96 -27.22 -32.95
CA ALA A 168 -7.12 -26.52 -33.52
C ALA A 168 -7.74 -25.57 -32.50
N ILE A 169 -7.85 -25.97 -31.23
CA ILE A 169 -8.32 -25.11 -30.14
C ILE A 169 -7.33 -23.96 -29.89
N ALA A 170 -6.03 -24.26 -29.91
CA ALA A 170 -4.97 -23.27 -29.78
C ALA A 170 -5.04 -22.21 -30.91
N ALA A 171 -5.23 -22.66 -32.16
CA ALA A 171 -5.38 -21.79 -33.34
C ALA A 171 -6.59 -20.85 -33.22
N ALA A 172 -7.75 -21.36 -32.81
CA ALA A 172 -8.94 -20.56 -32.59
C ALA A 172 -8.70 -19.48 -31.52
N LYS A 173 -8.10 -19.86 -30.39
CA LYS A 173 -7.74 -18.92 -29.33
C LYS A 173 -6.73 -17.85 -29.80
N LYS A 174 -5.71 -18.26 -30.53
CA LYS A 174 -4.74 -17.33 -31.12
C LYS A 174 -5.44 -16.28 -31.98
N GLN A 175 -6.30 -16.69 -32.89
CA GLN A 175 -7.04 -15.77 -33.77
C GLN A 175 -7.87 -14.76 -32.97
N ASP A 176 -8.58 -15.20 -31.94
CA ASP A 176 -9.37 -14.32 -31.08
C ASP A 176 -8.51 -13.27 -30.38
N TYR A 177 -7.37 -13.69 -29.81
CA TYR A 177 -6.51 -12.76 -29.07
C TYR A 177 -5.67 -11.85 -29.97
N LEU A 178 -5.23 -12.31 -31.15
CA LEU A 178 -4.63 -11.46 -32.15
C LEU A 178 -5.57 -10.37 -32.62
N LYS A 179 -6.85 -10.70 -32.88
CA LYS A 179 -7.89 -9.74 -33.23
C LYS A 179 -8.11 -8.72 -32.10
N ARG A 180 -8.16 -9.18 -30.84
CA ARG A 180 -8.30 -8.31 -29.68
C ARG A 180 -7.08 -7.41 -29.49
N TYR A 181 -5.86 -7.92 -29.66
CA TYR A 181 -4.62 -7.14 -29.54
C TYR A 181 -4.51 -6.08 -30.63
N GLY A 182 -4.83 -6.41 -31.87
CA GLY A 182 -5.00 -5.48 -32.97
C GLY A 182 -3.72 -4.92 -33.61
N ARG A 183 -2.54 -5.49 -33.29
CA ARG A 183 -1.27 -5.12 -33.92
C ARG A 183 -0.77 -6.32 -34.75
N ALA A 184 -0.45 -6.07 -36.03
CA ALA A 184 -0.10 -7.13 -37.00
C ALA A 184 1.15 -7.93 -36.62
N SER A 185 2.13 -7.30 -35.97
CA SER A 185 3.38 -7.93 -35.52
C SER A 185 3.16 -9.12 -34.58
N ALA A 186 2.05 -9.12 -33.85
CA ALA A 186 1.74 -10.20 -32.92
C ALA A 186 1.51 -11.57 -33.59
N ALA A 187 1.15 -11.58 -34.86
CA ALA A 187 0.93 -12.85 -35.60
C ALA A 187 2.16 -13.75 -35.61
N SER A 188 3.35 -13.14 -35.66
CA SER A 188 4.64 -13.85 -35.65
C SER A 188 5.27 -14.02 -34.28
N GLY A 189 4.81 -13.28 -33.25
CA GLY A 189 5.42 -13.29 -31.91
C GLY A 189 4.53 -13.81 -30.79
N TRP A 190 3.25 -14.09 -31.06
CA TRP A 190 2.36 -14.69 -30.05
C TRP A 190 2.06 -16.13 -30.41
N HIS A 191 2.64 -17.05 -29.68
CA HIS A 191 2.58 -18.48 -29.94
C HIS A 191 1.64 -19.17 -28.95
N PHE A 192 0.81 -20.06 -29.46
CA PHE A 192 -0.14 -20.86 -28.68
C PHE A 192 0.22 -22.33 -28.82
N LEU A 193 0.55 -22.97 -27.70
CA LEU A 193 1.06 -24.33 -27.70
C LEU A 193 0.13 -25.28 -26.94
N THR A 194 0.09 -26.51 -27.42
CA THR A 194 -0.45 -27.69 -26.73
C THR A 194 0.64 -28.77 -26.63
N GLY A 195 0.48 -29.71 -25.73
CA GLY A 195 1.53 -30.71 -25.60
C GLY A 195 1.13 -31.97 -24.81
N PRO A 196 1.97 -33.00 -24.81
CA PRO A 196 1.76 -34.19 -24.02
C PRO A 196 1.95 -33.92 -22.54
N ALA A 197 1.28 -34.71 -21.70
CA ALA A 197 1.33 -34.57 -20.24
C ALA A 197 2.77 -34.56 -19.68
N GLU A 198 3.70 -35.30 -20.27
CA GLU A 198 5.09 -35.33 -19.84
C GLU A 198 5.77 -33.96 -19.99
N SER A 199 5.67 -33.33 -21.17
CA SER A 199 6.23 -31.99 -21.42
C SER A 199 5.54 -30.91 -20.56
N ILE A 200 4.22 -31.01 -20.39
CA ILE A 200 3.45 -30.12 -19.54
C ILE A 200 3.94 -30.20 -18.09
N ASN A 201 4.04 -31.41 -17.53
CA ASN A 201 4.48 -31.64 -16.16
C ASN A 201 5.94 -31.17 -15.95
N ALA A 202 6.82 -31.41 -16.92
CA ALA A 202 8.20 -30.93 -16.84
C ALA A 202 8.26 -29.40 -16.86
N LEU A 203 7.48 -28.71 -17.71
CA LEU A 203 7.40 -27.26 -17.79
C LEU A 203 6.83 -26.67 -16.50
N THR A 204 5.67 -27.17 -16.05
CA THR A 204 5.01 -26.65 -14.85
C THR A 204 5.87 -26.82 -13.61
N LYS A 205 6.59 -27.94 -13.48
CA LYS A 205 7.58 -28.16 -12.43
C LYS A 205 8.75 -27.18 -12.52
N ALA A 206 9.28 -26.95 -13.72
CA ALA A 206 10.42 -26.04 -13.91
C ALA A 206 10.08 -24.59 -13.52
N VAL A 207 8.84 -24.15 -13.75
CA VAL A 207 8.38 -22.80 -13.40
C VAL A 207 7.61 -22.72 -12.08
N GLY A 208 7.59 -23.80 -11.31
CA GLY A 208 6.93 -23.85 -10.00
C GLY A 208 5.41 -23.69 -10.05
N PHE A 209 4.76 -23.98 -11.18
CA PHE A 209 3.32 -23.89 -11.35
C PHE A 209 2.64 -25.19 -10.90
N GLN A 210 1.85 -25.08 -9.83
CA GLN A 210 1.14 -26.22 -9.22
C GLN A 210 -0.36 -26.12 -9.51
N TYR A 211 -0.93 -27.17 -10.06
CA TYR A 211 -2.35 -27.26 -10.40
C TYR A 211 -2.91 -28.64 -10.10
N GLN A 212 -4.20 -28.74 -9.92
CA GLN A 212 -4.89 -29.98 -9.62
C GLN A 212 -6.18 -30.10 -10.41
N TYR A 213 -6.40 -31.27 -11.04
CA TYR A 213 -7.66 -31.58 -11.69
C TYR A 213 -8.72 -31.98 -10.67
N ASP A 214 -9.91 -31.35 -10.76
CA ASP A 214 -11.10 -31.71 -9.98
C ASP A 214 -12.11 -32.47 -10.87
N PRO A 215 -12.21 -33.79 -10.69
CA PRO A 215 -13.10 -34.61 -11.51
C PRO A 215 -14.60 -34.34 -11.27
N LYS A 216 -14.96 -33.72 -10.12
CA LYS A 216 -16.36 -33.43 -9.80
C LYS A 216 -16.95 -32.34 -10.69
N ILE A 217 -16.15 -31.35 -11.05
CA ILE A 217 -16.53 -30.23 -11.89
C ILE A 217 -15.87 -30.27 -13.27
N ASN A 218 -15.06 -31.30 -13.54
CA ASN A 218 -14.30 -31.47 -14.78
C ASN A 218 -13.45 -30.24 -15.13
N GLN A 219 -12.75 -29.69 -14.14
CA GLN A 219 -11.93 -28.48 -14.29
C GLN A 219 -10.62 -28.60 -13.51
N TYR A 220 -9.69 -27.71 -13.84
CA TYR A 220 -8.42 -27.58 -13.11
C TYR A 220 -8.48 -26.43 -12.11
N ALA A 221 -8.15 -26.71 -10.85
CA ALA A 221 -7.82 -25.69 -9.86
C ALA A 221 -6.36 -25.27 -10.05
N HIS A 222 -6.11 -24.00 -10.25
CA HIS A 222 -4.77 -23.46 -10.44
C HIS A 222 -4.67 -22.01 -9.94
N ALA A 223 -3.46 -21.60 -9.58
CA ALA A 223 -3.14 -20.19 -9.36
C ALA A 223 -2.88 -19.50 -10.71
N THR A 224 -2.82 -18.16 -10.72
CA THR A 224 -2.55 -17.37 -11.94
C THR A 224 -1.28 -16.56 -11.80
N ALA A 225 -0.35 -16.72 -12.74
CA ALA A 225 0.80 -15.86 -12.92
C ALA A 225 1.30 -15.87 -14.36
N LEU A 226 1.95 -14.76 -14.72
CA LEU A 226 2.81 -14.69 -15.90
C LEU A 226 4.26 -14.82 -15.45
N MET A 227 5.09 -15.44 -16.25
CA MET A 227 6.54 -15.48 -16.09
C MET A 227 7.19 -14.67 -17.21
N VAL A 228 8.05 -13.73 -16.87
CA VAL A 228 8.91 -13.06 -17.86
C VAL A 228 10.25 -13.78 -17.87
N LEU A 229 10.64 -14.25 -19.05
CA LEU A 229 11.89 -14.97 -19.27
C LEU A 229 12.89 -14.07 -19.99
N THR A 230 14.17 -14.26 -19.65
CA THR A 230 15.27 -13.68 -20.43
C THR A 230 15.34 -14.29 -21.82
N PRO A 231 16.07 -13.70 -22.79
CA PRO A 231 16.32 -14.33 -24.08
C PRO A 231 16.90 -15.73 -23.99
N GLN A 232 17.62 -16.04 -22.92
CA GLN A 232 18.20 -17.37 -22.67
C GLN A 232 17.20 -18.37 -22.07
N GLY A 233 15.94 -17.95 -21.84
CA GLY A 233 14.91 -18.81 -21.25
C GLY A 233 15.02 -18.97 -19.73
N ARG A 234 15.71 -18.05 -19.04
CA ARG A 234 15.77 -18.02 -17.57
C ARG A 234 14.64 -17.18 -17.01
N ILE A 235 14.07 -17.58 -15.90
CA ILE A 235 12.93 -16.89 -15.27
C ILE A 235 13.42 -15.63 -14.60
N SER A 236 13.06 -14.47 -15.17
CA SER A 236 13.43 -13.15 -14.66
C SER A 236 12.47 -12.65 -13.58
N ARG A 237 11.15 -12.80 -13.81
CA ARG A 237 10.13 -12.21 -12.92
C ARG A 237 8.81 -12.96 -13.03
N TYR A 238 8.05 -12.97 -11.92
CA TYR A 238 6.66 -13.41 -11.88
C TYR A 238 5.72 -12.22 -11.69
N PHE A 239 4.58 -12.25 -12.37
CA PHE A 239 3.47 -11.33 -12.18
C PHE A 239 2.23 -12.13 -11.81
N TYR A 240 1.67 -11.89 -10.64
CA TYR A 240 0.54 -12.65 -10.09
C TYR A 240 -0.80 -12.02 -10.45
N GLY A 241 -1.83 -12.86 -10.46
CA GLY A 241 -3.21 -12.44 -10.66
C GLY A 241 -3.58 -12.28 -12.14
N VAL A 242 -4.56 -11.42 -12.41
CA VAL A 242 -5.15 -11.21 -13.73
C VAL A 242 -4.99 -9.79 -14.26
N ASP A 243 -4.57 -8.87 -13.40
CA ASP A 243 -4.31 -7.47 -13.75
C ASP A 243 -2.80 -7.19 -13.68
N TYR A 244 -2.25 -6.74 -14.79
CA TYR A 244 -0.81 -6.54 -14.95
C TYR A 244 -0.53 -5.08 -15.28
N PRO A 245 -0.09 -4.26 -14.32
CA PRO A 245 0.18 -2.85 -14.57
C PRO A 245 1.15 -2.67 -15.75
N PRO A 246 0.80 -1.92 -16.79
CA PRO A 246 1.61 -1.80 -18.01
C PRO A 246 3.03 -1.30 -17.76
N LYS A 247 3.21 -0.43 -16.76
CA LYS A 247 4.52 0.09 -16.36
C LYS A 247 5.41 -1.03 -15.81
N ASP A 248 4.86 -1.90 -14.96
CA ASP A 248 5.61 -2.97 -14.32
C ASP A 248 5.94 -4.06 -15.32
N LEU A 249 4.99 -4.42 -16.20
CA LEU A 249 5.22 -5.36 -17.29
C LEU A 249 6.32 -4.86 -18.23
N ARG A 250 6.27 -3.57 -18.60
CA ARG A 250 7.32 -2.94 -19.42
C ARG A 250 8.69 -3.01 -18.73
N MET A 251 8.77 -2.70 -17.44
CA MET A 251 10.04 -2.76 -16.69
C MET A 251 10.57 -4.20 -16.63
N GLY A 252 9.70 -5.18 -16.34
CA GLY A 252 10.09 -6.59 -16.34
C GLY A 252 10.65 -7.05 -17.68
N LEU A 253 10.05 -6.64 -18.79
CA LEU A 253 10.54 -6.94 -20.14
C LEU A 253 11.91 -6.28 -20.42
N VAL A 254 12.11 -5.03 -20.02
CA VAL A 254 13.40 -4.33 -20.17
C VAL A 254 14.50 -5.01 -19.34
N GLU A 255 14.21 -5.36 -18.11
CA GLU A 255 15.17 -6.05 -17.23
C GLU A 255 15.53 -7.44 -17.80
N ALA A 256 14.52 -8.21 -18.22
CA ALA A 256 14.73 -9.52 -18.81
C ALA A 256 15.54 -9.44 -20.12
N SER A 257 15.30 -8.43 -20.97
CA SER A 257 16.05 -8.22 -22.21
C SER A 257 17.56 -8.00 -21.98
N GLN A 258 17.93 -7.50 -20.81
CA GLN A 258 19.32 -7.31 -20.37
C GLN A 258 19.88 -8.50 -19.60
N GLY A 259 19.15 -9.61 -19.55
CA GLY A 259 19.54 -10.80 -18.78
C GLY A 259 19.46 -10.59 -17.26
N ARG A 260 18.80 -9.52 -16.79
CA ARG A 260 18.67 -9.26 -15.35
C ARG A 260 17.56 -10.12 -14.77
N ILE A 261 17.85 -10.70 -13.62
CA ILE A 261 16.89 -11.45 -12.81
C ILE A 261 16.34 -10.51 -11.74
N GLY A 262 15.04 -10.61 -11.46
CA GLY A 262 14.36 -9.74 -10.49
C GLY A 262 15.11 -9.71 -9.16
N ASN A 263 15.18 -8.52 -8.57
CA ASN A 263 16.05 -8.23 -7.44
C ASN A 263 15.53 -8.90 -6.15
N ALA A 264 16.45 -9.33 -5.28
CA ALA A 264 16.15 -9.86 -3.94
C ALA A 264 15.32 -8.88 -3.08
N VAL A 265 15.39 -7.56 -3.33
CA VAL A 265 14.54 -6.55 -2.70
C VAL A 265 13.08 -6.72 -3.08
N ASP A 266 12.78 -7.11 -4.32
CA ASP A 266 11.41 -7.43 -4.75
C ASP A 266 10.90 -8.69 -4.04
N GLN A 267 11.77 -9.67 -3.77
CA GLN A 267 11.42 -10.86 -2.97
C GLN A 267 11.10 -10.50 -1.52
N VAL A 268 11.85 -9.61 -0.89
CA VAL A 268 11.58 -9.14 0.47
C VAL A 268 10.26 -8.35 0.52
N LEU A 269 10.02 -7.47 -0.46
CA LEU A 269 8.76 -6.74 -0.57
C LEU A 269 7.57 -7.69 -0.81
N LEU A 270 7.70 -8.67 -1.70
CA LEU A 270 6.67 -9.69 -1.93
C LEU A 270 6.45 -10.58 -0.70
N TYR A 271 7.51 -10.91 0.04
CA TYR A 271 7.42 -11.63 1.31
C TYR A 271 6.72 -10.79 2.40
N CYS A 272 6.94 -9.48 2.42
CA CYS A 272 6.22 -8.56 3.31
C CYS A 272 4.75 -8.36 2.89
N TYR A 273 4.46 -8.41 1.57
CA TYR A 273 3.11 -8.28 1.01
C TYR A 273 2.41 -9.64 0.80
N HIS A 274 2.96 -10.71 1.34
CA HIS A 274 2.33 -12.02 1.22
C HIS A 274 0.94 -11.99 1.90
N TYR A 275 -0.05 -11.61 1.11
CA TYR A 275 -1.45 -11.82 1.44
C TYR A 275 -1.71 -13.32 1.33
N ASP A 276 -1.94 -13.97 2.45
CA ASP A 276 -2.39 -15.36 2.46
C ASP A 276 -3.89 -15.38 2.17
N PRO A 277 -4.30 -15.71 0.94
CA PRO A 277 -5.72 -15.74 0.59
C PRO A 277 -6.49 -16.84 1.34
N ALA A 278 -5.78 -17.83 1.90
CA ALA A 278 -6.39 -18.88 2.68
C ALA A 278 -6.81 -18.43 4.08
N THR A 279 -6.09 -17.48 4.66
CA THR A 279 -6.39 -16.97 6.01
C THR A 279 -7.03 -15.56 5.99
N GLY A 280 -7.07 -14.90 4.83
CA GLY A 280 -7.57 -13.52 4.70
C GLY A 280 -6.78 -12.51 5.54
N LYS A 281 -5.57 -12.86 5.96
CA LYS A 281 -4.75 -12.04 6.84
C LYS A 281 -3.44 -11.68 6.14
N TYR A 282 -3.03 -10.44 6.32
CA TYR A 282 -1.64 -10.06 6.07
C TYR A 282 -0.75 -10.89 7.00
N GLY A 283 0.33 -11.44 6.46
CA GLY A 283 1.22 -12.33 7.21
C GLY A 283 1.60 -11.79 8.58
N ALA A 284 1.90 -12.66 9.53
CA ALA A 284 2.27 -12.31 10.91
C ALA A 284 3.36 -11.24 10.99
N ILE A 285 4.20 -11.14 9.96
CA ILE A 285 5.28 -10.16 9.84
C ILE A 285 4.73 -8.75 9.68
N VAL A 286 3.76 -8.52 8.78
CA VAL A 286 3.13 -7.20 8.58
C VAL A 286 2.42 -6.74 9.85
N SER A 287 1.70 -7.66 10.50
CA SER A 287 1.04 -7.39 11.78
C SER A 287 2.05 -7.00 12.88
N ASN A 288 3.20 -7.67 12.94
CA ASN A 288 4.24 -7.36 13.91
C ASN A 288 4.98 -6.05 13.60
N ILE A 289 5.27 -5.76 12.33
CA ILE A 289 5.87 -4.47 11.90
C ILE A 289 4.94 -3.31 12.24
N LEU A 290 3.63 -3.45 11.97
CA LEU A 290 2.63 -2.43 12.32
C LEU A 290 2.55 -2.21 13.84
N ARG A 291 2.58 -3.29 14.65
CA ARG A 291 2.59 -3.19 16.12
C ARG A 291 3.86 -2.50 16.63
N LEU A 292 5.02 -2.86 16.09
CA LEU A 292 6.29 -2.23 16.45
C LEU A 292 6.32 -0.75 16.05
N GLY A 293 5.85 -0.43 14.84
CA GLY A 293 5.75 0.96 14.37
C GLY A 293 4.81 1.79 15.23
N ALA A 294 3.63 1.25 15.55
CA ALA A 294 2.68 1.91 16.45
C ALA A 294 3.27 2.12 17.86
N GLY A 295 3.93 1.10 18.41
CA GLY A 295 4.61 1.19 19.71
C GLY A 295 5.70 2.27 19.72
N LEU A 296 6.54 2.30 18.69
CA LEU A 296 7.59 3.31 18.55
C LEU A 296 7.00 4.73 18.45
N THR A 297 5.93 4.90 17.69
CA THR A 297 5.26 6.20 17.54
C THR A 297 4.68 6.69 18.87
N ILE A 298 4.04 5.81 19.64
CA ILE A 298 3.52 6.14 20.96
C ILE A 298 4.66 6.52 21.92
N LEU A 299 5.77 5.80 21.86
CA LEU A 299 6.95 6.07 22.72
C LEU A 299 7.60 7.40 22.38
N MET A 300 7.78 7.72 21.07
CA MET A 300 8.30 9.01 20.61
C MET A 300 7.39 10.16 21.00
N LEU A 301 6.07 10.01 20.84
CA LEU A 301 5.10 11.04 21.22
C LEU A 301 5.08 11.24 22.72
N GLY A 302 5.13 10.17 23.51
CA GLY A 302 5.23 10.22 24.97
C GLY A 302 6.52 10.92 25.43
N LEU A 303 7.65 10.61 24.81
CA LEU A 303 8.93 11.28 25.09
C LEU A 303 8.89 12.76 24.74
N LEU A 304 8.35 13.10 23.57
CA LEU A 304 8.17 14.49 23.16
C LEU A 304 7.32 15.29 24.17
N LEU A 305 6.18 14.74 24.55
CA LEU A 305 5.31 15.36 25.57
C LEU A 305 6.03 15.49 26.92
N PHE A 306 6.78 14.47 27.33
CA PHE A 306 7.57 14.53 28.56
C PHE A 306 8.63 15.64 28.50
N ILE A 307 9.36 15.78 27.39
CA ILE A 307 10.35 16.83 27.19
C ILE A 307 9.67 18.22 27.23
N LEU A 308 8.54 18.39 26.53
CA LEU A 308 7.80 19.66 26.51
C LEU A 308 7.31 20.05 27.92
N PHE A 309 6.79 19.09 28.69
CA PHE A 309 6.40 19.34 30.09
C PHE A 309 7.60 19.65 31.00
N ARG A 310 8.76 19.03 30.75
CA ARG A 310 9.99 19.36 31.48
C ARG A 310 10.47 20.78 31.16
N LEU A 311 10.48 21.16 29.88
CA LEU A 311 10.87 22.49 29.42
C LEU A 311 9.92 23.57 29.94
N GLU A 312 8.60 23.33 29.97
CA GLU A 312 7.63 24.25 30.55
C GLU A 312 7.82 24.48 32.07
N LYS A 313 8.30 23.46 32.79
CA LYS A 313 8.63 23.58 34.22
C LYS A 313 9.90 24.41 34.46
N LEU A 314 10.83 24.43 33.48
CA LEU A 314 12.09 25.13 33.58
C LEU A 314 12.01 26.58 33.02
N ALA A 315 10.93 26.91 32.33
CA ALA A 315 10.71 28.27 31.83
C ALA A 315 10.47 29.23 32.99
N PRO A 316 11.22 30.35 33.08
CA PRO A 316 11.01 31.37 34.11
C PRO A 316 9.61 31.98 33.94
N PRO A 317 9.00 32.44 35.07
CA PRO A 317 7.68 33.07 34.99
C PRO A 317 7.75 34.27 34.07
N ARG A 318 6.90 34.34 33.08
CA ARG A 318 6.77 35.50 32.20
C ARG A 318 6.49 36.71 33.11
N ARG A 319 7.43 37.67 33.16
CA ARG A 319 7.18 38.96 33.72
C ARG A 319 6.03 39.60 32.93
N THR A 320 4.88 39.72 33.55
CA THR A 320 3.84 40.64 33.09
C THR A 320 4.47 42.02 33.05
N LEU A 321 4.59 42.61 31.87
CA LEU A 321 4.87 44.04 31.74
C LEU A 321 3.75 44.72 32.42
N GLU A 322 4.01 45.17 33.64
CA GLU A 322 3.17 46.04 34.42
C GLU A 322 3.04 47.35 33.64
N SER A 323 1.85 47.65 33.18
CA SER A 323 1.52 48.92 32.54
C SER A 323 1.89 50.05 33.47
N ILE A 324 2.86 50.86 33.06
CA ILE A 324 3.24 52.09 33.71
C ILE A 324 2.02 53.02 33.68
N PRO A 325 1.43 53.40 34.84
CA PRO A 325 0.37 54.38 34.86
C PRO A 325 0.95 55.77 34.64
N GLY A 326 0.50 56.46 33.64
CA GLY A 326 0.33 57.92 33.62
C GLY A 326 1.58 58.74 33.43
N GLN A 327 1.78 59.23 32.23
CA GLN A 327 2.16 60.62 32.03
C GLN A 327 1.23 61.24 30.96
N VAL A 328 0.22 61.96 31.46
CA VAL A 328 -0.53 62.93 30.69
C VAL A 328 0.28 64.16 30.69
N GLY A 329 0.87 64.58 29.58
CA GLY A 329 1.41 65.91 29.35
C GLY A 329 0.47 66.68 28.40
N PRO A 330 0.17 67.94 28.66
CA PRO A 330 -0.82 68.71 27.89
C PRO A 330 -0.18 69.39 26.67
N GLY A 331 -0.91 69.30 25.58
CA GLY A 331 -1.03 70.45 24.63
C GLY A 331 0.04 70.50 23.52
N GLN A 332 -0.42 70.35 22.30
CA GLN A 332 -0.41 71.45 21.31
C GLN A 332 -1.15 71.03 20.05
N ALA A 333 -2.08 71.86 19.69
CA ALA A 333 -2.77 71.81 18.39
C ALA A 333 -1.82 72.25 17.27
N GLY A 334 -1.97 71.61 16.10
CA GLY A 334 -1.24 71.96 14.88
C GLY A 334 -1.94 71.39 13.68
N SER A 335 -2.74 72.21 13.08
CA SER A 335 -3.44 72.01 11.79
C SER A 335 -2.49 71.87 10.60
N GLY A 336 -2.92 71.09 9.59
CA GLY A 336 -2.38 71.24 8.24
C GLY A 336 -2.51 70.02 7.35
N PRO A 337 -2.74 70.15 6.05
CA PRO A 337 -3.73 69.33 5.31
C PRO A 337 -3.14 68.24 4.42
N ALA A 338 -4.07 67.49 3.88
CA ALA A 338 -3.93 66.38 2.89
C ALA A 338 -3.05 66.74 1.68
N ARG A 339 -2.33 65.74 1.20
CA ARG A 339 -2.05 65.54 -0.23
C ARG A 339 -2.12 64.06 -0.64
N TYR A 340 -3.08 63.79 -1.47
CA TYR A 340 -3.16 62.71 -2.41
C TYR A 340 -2.03 62.86 -3.44
N VAL A 341 -1.31 61.81 -3.79
CA VAL A 341 -0.82 61.54 -5.16
C VAL A 341 -0.45 60.04 -5.28
N ARG A 342 -1.18 59.40 -6.22
CA ARG A 342 -0.93 58.22 -7.05
C ARG A 342 -0.36 56.95 -6.42
#